data_08c672180e40210a0cc173dcb5e1041a
#
_entry.id   08c672180e40210a0cc173dcb5e1041a
#
_cell.length_a   1.000
_cell.length_b   1.000
_cell.length_c   1.000
_cell.angle_alpha   90.00
_cell.angle_beta   90.00
_cell.angle_gamma   90.00
#
_symmetry.space_group_name_H-M   'P 1'
#
loop_
_entity.id
_entity.type
_entity.pdbx_description
1 polymer ?
#
loop_
_entity_poly.entity_id
_entity_poly.type
_entity_poly.pdbx_seq_one_letter_code
_entity_poly.pdbx_strand_id
1 'polypeptide(L)' 'MELYDKVRVKSQDVIGFIVDIVEDSYTVEKEGNKGPIYWNLPADDLEPIE' A
#
# COMPACT_ATOMS: atom_id res chain seq x y z
N MET A 1 -2.39 4.13 -9.80
CA MET A 1 -1.54 4.20 -8.59
C MET A 1 -0.10 3.97 -9.00
N GLU A 2 0.79 4.72 -8.41
CA GLU A 2 2.21 4.71 -8.76
C GLU A 2 3.05 4.45 -7.53
N LEU A 3 4.36 4.23 -7.76
CA LEU A 3 5.31 4.09 -6.65
C LEU A 3 5.26 5.31 -5.76
N TYR A 4 5.33 5.06 -4.46
CA TYR A 4 5.34 6.07 -3.40
C TYR A 4 4.03 6.83 -3.23
N ASP A 5 2.97 6.41 -3.90
CA ASP A 5 1.66 6.96 -3.65
C ASP A 5 1.17 6.55 -2.26
N LYS A 6 0.53 7.49 -1.58
CA LYS A 6 -0.08 7.21 -0.29
C LYS A 6 -1.44 6.59 -0.53
N VAL A 7 -1.68 5.46 0.09
CA VAL A 7 -2.92 4.71 -0.09
C VAL A 7 -3.46 4.21 1.24
N ARG A 8 -4.75 3.94 1.26
CA ARG A 8 -5.39 3.27 2.38
C ARG A 8 -5.64 1.82 1.99
N VAL A 9 -5.21 0.91 2.85
CA VAL A 9 -5.47 -0.52 2.66
C VAL A 9 -6.82 -0.84 3.26
N LYS A 10 -7.81 -1.11 2.42
CA LYS A 10 -9.19 -1.28 2.87
C LYS A 10 -9.36 -2.44 3.82
N SER A 11 -8.76 -3.59 3.53
CA SER A 11 -8.92 -4.79 4.35
C SER A 11 -8.28 -4.65 5.72
N GLN A 12 -7.25 -3.83 5.85
CA GLN A 12 -6.52 -3.64 7.11
C GLN A 12 -6.88 -2.33 7.80
N ASP A 13 -7.55 -1.43 7.08
CA ASP A 13 -7.88 -0.09 7.57
C ASP A 13 -6.64 0.67 8.04
N VAL A 14 -5.60 0.63 7.24
CA VAL A 14 -4.34 1.30 7.54
C VAL A 14 -3.89 2.14 6.35
N ILE A 15 -3.05 3.13 6.64
CA ILE A 15 -2.46 3.99 5.63
C ILE A 15 -1.04 3.53 5.38
N GLY A 16 -0.65 3.52 4.12
CA GLY A 16 0.71 3.15 3.74
C GLY A 16 1.13 3.77 2.43
N PHE A 17 2.31 3.40 1.98
CA PHE A 17 2.88 3.88 0.73
C PHE A 17 3.20 2.70 -0.17
N ILE A 18 2.94 2.87 -1.46
CA ILE A 18 3.30 1.85 -2.44
C ILE A 18 4.82 1.89 -2.64
N VAL A 19 5.49 0.78 -2.35
CA VAL A 19 6.95 0.71 -2.48
C VAL A 19 7.40 -0.19 -3.62
N ASP A 20 6.50 -0.98 -4.18
CA ASP A 20 6.80 -1.79 -5.35
C ASP A 20 5.50 -2.15 -6.06
N ILE A 21 5.60 -2.35 -7.36
CA ILE A 21 4.45 -2.75 -8.19
C ILE A 21 4.92 -3.89 -9.08
N VAL A 22 4.27 -5.04 -8.96
CA VAL A 22 4.57 -6.21 -9.78
C VAL A 22 3.26 -6.69 -10.38
N GLU A 23 3.09 -6.46 -11.67
CA GLU A 23 1.87 -6.80 -12.39
C GLU A 23 0.65 -6.18 -11.69
N ASP A 24 -0.25 -7.00 -11.17
CA ASP A 24 -1.46 -6.54 -10.49
C ASP A 24 -1.28 -6.46 -8.97
N SER A 25 -0.09 -6.73 -8.47
CA SER A 25 0.18 -6.70 -7.04
C SER A 25 0.94 -5.45 -6.64
N TYR A 26 0.49 -4.84 -5.56
CA TYR A 26 1.12 -3.66 -5.01
C TYR A 26 1.71 -4.00 -3.65
N THR A 27 2.99 -3.72 -3.48
CA THR A 27 3.63 -3.88 -2.18
C THR A 27 3.49 -2.58 -1.42
N VAL A 28 2.86 -2.66 -0.26
CA VAL A 28 2.55 -1.46 0.54
C VAL A 28 3.26 -1.56 1.87
N GLU A 29 3.96 -0.49 2.25
CA GLU A 29 4.61 -0.36 3.54
C GLU A 29 3.75 0.52 4.44
N LYS A 30 3.47 0.04 5.64
CA LYS A 30 2.63 0.78 6.59
C LYS A 30 3.32 2.07 7.05
N GLU A 31 2.58 3.18 7.00
CA GLU A 31 3.07 4.46 7.45
C GLU A 31 3.30 4.44 8.98
N GLY A 32 4.40 5.05 9.41
CA GLY A 32 4.69 5.22 10.83
C GLY A 32 5.12 3.97 11.55
N ASN A 33 5.33 2.89 10.86
CA ASN A 33 5.74 1.65 11.49
C ASN A 33 7.24 1.66 11.79
N LYS A 34 7.62 0.97 12.86
CA LYS A 34 9.03 0.91 13.28
C LYS A 34 9.84 -0.15 12.57
N GLY A 35 9.21 -0.98 11.81
CA GLY A 35 9.87 -1.98 11.00
C GLY A 35 9.07 -2.17 9.73
N PRO A 36 9.68 -2.71 8.68
CA PRO A 36 8.96 -2.89 7.44
C PRO A 36 7.84 -3.91 7.63
N ILE A 37 6.62 -3.48 7.38
CA ILE A 37 5.49 -4.36 7.24
C ILE A 37 5.01 -4.16 5.82
N TYR A 38 5.11 -5.22 5.03
CA TYR A 38 4.77 -5.17 3.62
C TYR A 38 3.61 -6.10 3.34
N TRP A 39 2.68 -5.64 2.53
CA TRP A 39 1.59 -6.46 2.04
C TRP A 39 1.63 -6.46 0.52
N ASN A 40 1.38 -7.62 -0.07
CA ASN A 40 1.16 -7.73 -1.51
C ASN A 40 -0.34 -7.75 -1.72
N LEU A 41 -0.88 -6.68 -2.28
CA LEU A 41 -2.31 -6.46 -2.34
C LEU A 41 -2.76 -6.13 -3.76
N PRO A 42 -3.96 -6.55 -4.14
CA PRO A 42 -4.52 -6.13 -5.43
C PRO A 42 -4.98 -4.69 -5.36
N ALA A 43 -5.08 -4.06 -6.53
CA ALA A 43 -5.52 -2.67 -6.62
C ALA A 43 -6.88 -2.45 -5.96
N ASP A 44 -7.76 -3.44 -6.03
CA ASP A 44 -9.10 -3.35 -5.46
C ASP A 44 -9.11 -3.15 -3.96
N ASP A 45 -8.03 -3.54 -3.29
CA ASP A 45 -7.92 -3.38 -1.84
C ASP A 45 -7.27 -2.06 -1.43
N LEU A 46 -6.88 -1.26 -2.39
CA LEU A 46 -6.19 0.00 -2.16
C LEU A 46 -7.06 1.18 -2.58
N GLU A 47 -7.04 2.21 -1.76
CA GLU A 47 -7.77 3.45 -2.02
C GLU A 47 -6.76 4.60 -2.03
N PRO A 48 -6.62 5.31 -3.15
CA PRO A 48 -5.69 6.45 -3.20
C PRO A 48 -6.11 7.54 -2.22
N ILE A 49 -5.12 8.14 -1.58
CA ILE A 49 -5.33 9.25 -0.64
C ILE A 49 -4.56 10.45 -1.15
N GLU A 50 -5.22 11.56 -1.23
CA GLU A 50 -4.60 12.80 -1.63
C GLU A 50 -4.17 13.63 -0.43
#